data_0717c688b46bb4d496e71cc34cf71122
#
_entry.id   0717c688b46bb4d496e71cc34cf71122
#
_cell.length_a   1.000
_cell.length_b   1.000
_cell.length_c   1.000
_cell.angle_alpha   90.00
_cell.angle_beta   90.00
_cell.angle_gamma   90.00
#
_symmetry.space_group_name_H-M   'P 1'
#
loop_
_entity.id
_entity.type
_entity.pdbx_description
1 polymer ?
#
loop_
_entity_poly.entity_id
_entity_poly.type
_entity_poly.pdbx_seq_one_letter_code
_entity_poly.pdbx_strand_id
1 'polypeptide(L)'
;LLGTAQTPGNGEELRLYQRDNEFSIKAGRHELMNSRIYGSEDALAKLACQKISARPQARVLIGGLGMGYTVRTALDELGPKAQVIVAELVPAVVDWNREFLAELAGRPIDDQRVKVHEVDVAQMIKIPDGGYDAIMLDVDNGPEGLTLKRNDWLYSLKGLSTACDALRP
;
A
#
# COMPACT_ATOMS: atom_id res chain seq x y z
N LEU A 1 -10.14 -17.60 11.47
CA LEU A 1 -10.30 -17.12 10.10
C LEU A 1 -11.41 -16.06 10.11
N LEU A 2 -11.13 -14.87 9.62
CA LEU A 2 -12.08 -13.77 9.49
C LEU A 2 -12.57 -13.57 8.06
N GLY A 3 -11.68 -13.75 7.08
CA GLY A 3 -12.03 -13.55 5.69
C GLY A 3 -11.10 -14.29 4.74
N THR A 4 -11.58 -14.50 3.50
CA THR A 4 -10.82 -15.06 2.39
C THR A 4 -11.05 -14.22 1.14
N ALA A 5 -10.06 -14.13 0.26
CA ALA A 5 -10.16 -13.45 -1.02
C ALA A 5 -9.26 -14.09 -2.05
N GLN A 6 -9.70 -14.09 -3.31
CA GLN A 6 -8.85 -14.47 -4.43
C GLN A 6 -8.07 -13.26 -4.94
N THR A 7 -6.76 -13.41 -5.10
CA THR A 7 -5.97 -12.38 -5.78
C THR A 7 -6.29 -12.40 -7.28
N PRO A 8 -6.44 -11.23 -7.92
CA PRO A 8 -6.72 -11.16 -9.36
C PRO A 8 -5.66 -11.87 -10.20
N GLY A 9 -6.09 -12.58 -11.25
CA GLY A 9 -5.18 -13.24 -12.20
C GLY A 9 -4.74 -14.63 -11.79
N ASN A 10 -5.60 -15.41 -11.11
CA ASN A 10 -5.34 -16.77 -10.62
C ASN A 10 -4.18 -16.86 -9.60
N GLY A 11 -3.97 -15.80 -8.84
CA GLY A 11 -3.06 -15.79 -7.70
C GLY A 11 -3.57 -16.66 -6.54
N GLU A 12 -2.77 -16.78 -5.50
CA GLU A 12 -3.12 -17.52 -4.30
C GLU A 12 -4.28 -16.87 -3.55
N GLU A 13 -5.05 -17.68 -2.83
CA GLU A 13 -6.10 -17.23 -1.93
C GLU A 13 -5.47 -16.53 -0.73
N LEU A 14 -5.85 -15.27 -0.50
CA LEU A 14 -5.53 -14.54 0.72
C LEU A 14 -6.48 -14.95 1.84
N ARG A 15 -5.95 -15.05 3.04
CA ARG A 15 -6.71 -15.39 4.25
C ARG A 15 -6.33 -14.47 5.39
N LEU A 16 -7.33 -13.80 5.96
CA LEU A 16 -7.18 -12.98 7.16
C LEU A 16 -7.50 -13.83 8.39
N TYR A 17 -6.56 -13.88 9.31
CA TYR A 17 -6.72 -14.54 10.61
C TYR A 17 -6.60 -13.54 11.75
N GLN A 18 -7.30 -13.84 12.82
CA GLN A 18 -7.13 -13.20 14.12
C GLN A 18 -6.87 -14.27 15.18
N ARG A 19 -5.93 -13.96 16.06
CA ARG A 19 -5.67 -14.70 17.30
C ARG A 19 -5.48 -13.68 18.41
N ASP A 20 -6.41 -13.67 19.36
CA ASP A 20 -6.45 -12.64 20.41
C ASP A 20 -6.49 -11.23 19.78
N ASN A 21 -5.49 -10.40 20.05
CA ASN A 21 -5.35 -9.06 19.48
C ASN A 21 -4.40 -9.00 18.27
N GLU A 22 -3.98 -10.15 17.77
CA GLU A 22 -3.04 -10.25 16.65
C GLU A 22 -3.75 -10.65 15.37
N PHE A 23 -3.40 -9.96 14.28
CA PHE A 23 -3.89 -10.27 12.94
C PHE A 23 -2.75 -10.76 12.06
N SER A 24 -3.06 -11.67 11.12
CA SER A 24 -2.14 -12.07 10.06
C SER A 24 -2.87 -12.27 8.73
N ILE A 25 -2.23 -11.85 7.64
CA ILE A 25 -2.67 -12.11 6.27
C ILE A 25 -1.72 -13.15 5.69
N LYS A 26 -2.29 -14.22 5.13
CA LYS A 26 -1.54 -15.34 4.54
C LYS A 26 -1.98 -15.57 3.10
N ALA A 27 -1.02 -15.95 2.25
CA ALA A 27 -1.28 -16.51 0.93
C ALA A 27 -0.82 -17.98 0.93
N GLY A 28 -1.75 -18.90 0.73
CA GLY A 28 -1.45 -20.32 0.88
C GLY A 28 -0.86 -20.67 2.25
N ARG A 29 0.41 -21.08 2.26
CA ARG A 29 1.16 -21.40 3.49
C ARG A 29 2.05 -20.25 3.99
N HIS A 30 2.20 -19.20 3.22
CA HIS A 30 3.11 -18.09 3.51
C HIS A 30 2.37 -16.98 4.25
N GLU A 31 2.96 -16.52 5.36
CA GLU A 31 2.50 -15.31 6.03
C GLU A 31 3.09 -14.11 5.28
N LEU A 32 2.23 -13.27 4.72
CA LEU A 32 2.62 -12.08 4.00
C LEU A 32 2.90 -10.94 4.98
N MET A 33 2.03 -10.79 5.98
CA MET A 33 2.19 -9.77 7.01
C MET A 33 1.46 -10.16 8.31
N ASN A 34 1.88 -9.54 9.40
CA ASN A 34 1.21 -9.65 10.69
C ASN A 34 1.24 -8.31 11.44
N SER A 35 0.30 -8.15 12.37
CA SER A 35 0.11 -6.89 13.11
C SER A 35 1.20 -6.55 14.14
N ARG A 36 2.16 -7.45 14.39
CA ARG A 36 3.24 -7.23 15.35
C ARG A 36 4.50 -6.63 14.71
N ILE A 37 4.68 -6.89 13.41
CA ILE A 37 5.89 -6.50 12.70
C ILE A 37 5.47 -5.59 11.55
N TYR A 38 5.63 -4.29 11.73
CA TYR A 38 5.29 -3.24 10.76
C TYR A 38 6.36 -2.14 10.66
N GLY A 39 7.56 -2.44 11.16
CA GLY A 39 8.66 -1.46 11.15
C GLY A 39 9.17 -1.10 9.76
N SER A 40 9.04 -2.00 8.78
CA SER A 40 9.39 -1.75 7.37
C SER A 40 8.43 -0.75 6.73
N GLU A 41 7.15 -0.89 6.99
CA GLU A 41 6.08 0.00 6.51
C GLU A 41 6.25 1.40 7.07
N ASP A 42 6.52 1.50 8.39
CA ASP A 42 6.82 2.78 9.03
C ASP A 42 8.08 3.43 8.46
N ALA A 43 9.14 2.66 8.26
CA ALA A 43 10.39 3.18 7.70
C ALA A 43 10.21 3.65 6.26
N LEU A 44 9.49 2.89 5.42
CA LEU A 44 9.19 3.24 4.05
C LEU A 44 8.49 4.59 3.97
N ALA A 45 7.42 4.77 4.74
CA ALA A 45 6.64 6.01 4.74
C ALA A 45 7.45 7.19 5.29
N LYS A 46 8.17 7.03 6.40
CA LYS A 46 9.03 8.08 6.97
C LYS A 46 10.09 8.54 5.98
N LEU A 47 10.85 7.62 5.39
CA LEU A 47 11.92 7.95 4.45
C LEU A 47 11.41 8.68 3.20
N ALA A 48 10.24 8.29 2.68
CA ALA A 48 9.64 8.94 1.53
C ALA A 48 9.06 10.32 1.88
N CYS A 49 8.29 10.41 2.97
CA CYS A 49 7.54 11.61 3.31
C CYS A 49 8.41 12.72 3.90
N GLN A 50 9.49 12.42 4.66
CA GLN A 50 10.39 13.44 5.23
C GLN A 50 10.95 14.39 4.18
N LYS A 51 11.22 13.93 2.96
CA LYS A 51 11.76 14.75 1.87
C LYS A 51 10.75 15.72 1.27
N ILE A 52 9.47 15.47 1.47
CA ILE A 52 8.37 16.23 0.88
C ILE A 52 7.43 16.85 1.91
N SER A 53 7.71 16.66 3.20
CA SER A 53 6.87 17.16 4.31
C SER A 53 6.65 18.68 4.28
N ALA A 54 7.60 19.44 3.75
CA ALA A 54 7.49 20.88 3.56
C ALA A 54 6.59 21.31 2.39
N ARG A 55 6.16 20.36 1.52
CA ARG A 55 5.26 20.66 0.40
C ARG A 55 3.82 20.75 0.91
N PRO A 56 3.14 21.93 0.83
CA PRO A 56 1.82 22.10 1.46
C PRO A 56 0.72 21.18 0.90
N GLN A 57 0.86 20.75 -0.35
CA GLN A 57 -0.08 19.91 -1.07
C GLN A 57 0.65 18.69 -1.64
N ALA A 58 1.47 18.06 -0.80
CA ALA A 58 2.17 16.84 -1.19
C ALA A 58 1.18 15.79 -1.69
N ARG A 59 1.50 15.14 -2.81
CA ARG A 59 0.69 14.09 -3.42
C ARG A 59 1.50 12.81 -3.48
N VAL A 60 1.11 11.81 -2.74
CA VAL A 60 1.83 10.53 -2.66
C VAL A 60 0.99 9.38 -3.19
N LEU A 61 1.65 8.44 -3.84
CA LEU A 61 1.07 7.17 -4.26
C LEU A 61 1.64 6.06 -3.38
N ILE A 62 0.76 5.26 -2.80
CA ILE A 62 1.11 4.04 -2.05
C ILE A 62 0.55 2.85 -2.83
N GLY A 63 1.40 1.96 -3.30
CA GLY A 63 1.02 0.69 -3.88
C GLY A 63 0.94 -0.37 -2.79
N GLY A 64 -0.25 -0.93 -2.58
CA GLY A 64 -0.58 -1.83 -1.50
C GLY A 64 -1.15 -1.10 -0.28
N LEU A 65 -2.18 -1.68 0.32
CA LEU A 65 -2.81 -1.19 1.55
C LEU A 65 -2.37 -2.04 2.77
N GLY A 66 -2.31 -3.34 2.58
CA GLY A 66 -1.97 -4.28 3.64
C GLY A 66 -2.84 -4.08 4.89
N MET A 67 -2.21 -3.82 6.04
CA MET A 67 -2.89 -3.50 7.31
C MET A 67 -2.96 -1.99 7.60
N GLY A 68 -2.64 -1.13 6.61
CA GLY A 68 -2.79 0.32 6.72
C GLY A 68 -1.64 1.07 7.40
N TYR A 69 -0.56 0.42 7.79
CA TYR A 69 0.54 1.04 8.53
C TYR A 69 1.30 2.08 7.72
N THR A 70 1.61 1.80 6.44
CA THR A 70 2.27 2.75 5.53
C THR A 70 1.41 4.00 5.34
N VAL A 71 0.08 3.82 5.20
CA VAL A 71 -0.88 4.93 5.05
C VAL A 71 -0.92 5.78 6.32
N ARG A 72 -1.06 5.16 7.50
CA ARG A 72 -1.03 5.85 8.79
C ARG A 72 0.23 6.71 8.93
N THR A 73 1.39 6.11 8.72
CA THR A 73 2.67 6.80 8.89
C THR A 73 2.84 7.93 7.87
N ALA A 74 2.38 7.76 6.62
CA ALA A 74 2.37 8.84 5.64
C ALA A 74 1.47 10.01 6.09
N LEU A 75 0.31 9.73 6.69
CA LEU A 75 -0.59 10.76 7.21
C LEU A 75 0.01 11.52 8.39
N ASP A 76 0.81 10.86 9.24
CA ASP A 76 1.50 11.47 10.37
C ASP A 76 2.62 12.42 9.93
N GLU A 77 3.32 12.09 8.83
CA GLU A 77 4.44 12.87 8.29
C GLU A 77 4.01 14.03 7.39
N LEU A 78 2.80 13.98 6.82
CA LEU A 78 2.33 14.92 5.81
C LEU A 78 1.32 15.93 6.37
N GLY A 79 1.36 17.14 5.82
CA GLY A 79 0.46 18.22 6.21
C GLY A 79 -1.02 17.98 5.87
N PRO A 80 -1.93 18.80 6.41
CA PRO A 80 -3.39 18.59 6.34
C PRO A 80 -3.98 18.75 4.92
N LYS A 81 -3.23 19.30 3.97
CA LYS A 81 -3.65 19.45 2.57
C LYS A 81 -3.00 18.44 1.63
N ALA A 82 -2.28 17.45 2.17
CA ALA A 82 -1.70 16.38 1.38
C ALA A 82 -2.78 15.49 0.76
N GLN A 83 -2.41 14.79 -0.31
CA GLN A 83 -3.24 13.78 -0.96
C GLN A 83 -2.50 12.45 -0.88
N VAL A 84 -3.07 11.49 -0.18
CA VAL A 84 -2.55 10.12 -0.08
C VAL A 84 -3.42 9.23 -0.96
N ILE A 85 -2.86 8.74 -2.04
CA ILE A 85 -3.53 7.89 -3.02
C ILE A 85 -3.03 6.47 -2.79
N VAL A 86 -3.95 5.56 -2.52
CA VAL A 86 -3.64 4.14 -2.29
C VAL A 86 -4.17 3.33 -3.47
N ALA A 87 -3.31 2.52 -4.06
CA ALA A 87 -3.69 1.54 -5.09
C ALA A 87 -3.63 0.15 -4.45
N GLU A 88 -4.78 -0.46 -4.18
CA GLU A 88 -4.90 -1.81 -3.64
C GLU A 88 -5.50 -2.73 -4.71
N LEU A 89 -4.81 -3.85 -4.97
CA LEU A 89 -5.22 -4.78 -6.02
C LEU A 89 -6.38 -5.68 -5.60
N VAL A 90 -6.48 -5.99 -4.31
CA VAL A 90 -7.45 -6.95 -3.76
C VAL A 90 -8.55 -6.21 -3.01
N PRO A 91 -9.77 -6.08 -3.56
CA PRO A 91 -10.86 -5.33 -2.92
C PRO A 91 -11.15 -5.77 -1.49
N ALA A 92 -11.07 -7.07 -1.21
CA ALA A 92 -11.30 -7.59 0.12
C ALA A 92 -10.31 -7.04 1.18
N VAL A 93 -9.08 -6.69 0.80
CA VAL A 93 -8.13 -6.05 1.72
C VAL A 93 -8.63 -4.66 2.13
N VAL A 94 -9.28 -3.94 1.21
CA VAL A 94 -9.92 -2.65 1.51
C VAL A 94 -11.10 -2.87 2.48
N ASP A 95 -11.92 -3.87 2.23
CA ASP A 95 -13.06 -4.20 3.12
C ASP A 95 -12.57 -4.62 4.51
N TRP A 96 -11.51 -5.43 4.59
CA TRP A 96 -10.90 -5.80 5.88
C TRP A 96 -10.40 -4.58 6.66
N ASN A 97 -9.84 -3.57 5.99
CA ASN A 97 -9.41 -2.32 6.61
C ASN A 97 -10.59 -1.44 7.07
N ARG A 98 -11.77 -1.60 6.47
CA ARG A 98 -13.00 -0.92 6.93
C ARG A 98 -13.62 -1.61 8.13
N GLU A 99 -13.43 -2.91 8.27
CA GLU A 99 -14.08 -3.76 9.27
C GLU A 99 -13.10 -4.24 10.34
N PHE A 100 -12.45 -5.39 10.09
CA PHE A 100 -11.66 -6.11 11.10
C PHE A 100 -10.37 -5.40 11.50
N LEU A 101 -9.71 -4.76 10.54
CA LEU A 101 -8.42 -4.08 10.72
C LEU A 101 -8.56 -2.58 11.00
N ALA A 102 -9.79 -2.06 11.00
CA ALA A 102 -10.04 -0.62 11.04
C ALA A 102 -9.28 0.09 12.19
N GLU A 103 -9.38 -0.46 13.40
CA GLU A 103 -8.76 0.14 14.59
C GLU A 103 -7.25 -0.14 14.70
N LEU A 104 -6.74 -1.11 13.96
CA LEU A 104 -5.36 -1.59 14.08
C LEU A 104 -4.32 -0.50 13.78
N ALA A 105 -4.56 0.26 12.72
CA ALA A 105 -3.73 1.40 12.32
C ALA A 105 -4.43 2.76 12.54
N GLY A 106 -5.50 2.81 13.36
CA GLY A 106 -6.22 4.05 13.67
C GLY A 106 -7.07 4.57 12.52
N ARG A 107 -7.71 3.67 11.75
CA ARG A 107 -8.66 3.97 10.65
C ARG A 107 -8.07 4.89 9.55
N PRO A 108 -6.88 4.61 9.04
CA PRO A 108 -6.19 5.54 8.15
C PRO A 108 -6.93 5.79 6.83
N ILE A 109 -7.72 4.82 6.34
CA ILE A 109 -8.48 4.98 5.09
C ILE A 109 -9.74 5.84 5.24
N ASP A 110 -10.13 6.20 6.47
CA ASP A 110 -11.25 7.11 6.75
C ASP A 110 -10.78 8.60 6.76
N ASP A 111 -9.46 8.86 6.74
CA ASP A 111 -8.93 10.23 6.66
C ASP A 111 -9.29 10.87 5.31
N GLN A 112 -9.80 12.11 5.36
CA GLN A 112 -10.23 12.86 4.18
C GLN A 112 -9.12 13.09 3.13
N ARG A 113 -7.85 12.97 3.52
CA ARG A 113 -6.70 13.07 2.63
C ARG A 113 -6.48 11.80 1.82
N VAL A 114 -7.09 10.67 2.21
CA VAL A 114 -6.88 9.35 1.60
C VAL A 114 -7.91 9.08 0.52
N LYS A 115 -7.43 8.57 -0.61
CA LYS A 115 -8.26 8.01 -1.69
C LYS A 115 -7.76 6.61 -2.02
N VAL A 116 -8.61 5.62 -1.78
CA VAL A 116 -8.31 4.22 -2.13
C VAL A 116 -8.88 3.91 -3.52
N HIS A 117 -8.04 3.35 -4.37
CA HIS A 117 -8.41 2.84 -5.69
C HIS A 117 -8.14 1.33 -5.74
N GLU A 118 -9.14 0.55 -6.08
CA GLU A 118 -9.06 -0.90 -6.24
C GLU A 118 -8.49 -1.25 -7.62
N VAL A 119 -7.20 -0.98 -7.80
CA VAL A 119 -6.50 -1.15 -9.07
C VAL A 119 -5.05 -1.60 -8.86
N ASP A 120 -4.44 -2.12 -9.92
CA ASP A 120 -3.00 -2.37 -9.95
C ASP A 120 -2.23 -1.03 -9.94
N VAL A 121 -1.29 -0.87 -9.01
CA VAL A 121 -0.46 0.33 -8.87
C VAL A 121 0.29 0.68 -10.15
N ALA A 122 0.66 -0.33 -10.96
CA ALA A 122 1.28 -0.12 -12.26
C ALA A 122 0.40 0.71 -13.23
N GLN A 123 -0.93 0.66 -13.09
CA GLN A 123 -1.83 1.50 -13.88
C GLN A 123 -1.78 2.95 -13.42
N MET A 124 -1.71 3.18 -12.10
CA MET A 124 -1.61 4.53 -11.52
C MET A 124 -0.28 5.22 -11.87
N ILE A 125 0.81 4.45 -11.91
CA ILE A 125 2.14 4.95 -12.30
C ILE A 125 2.16 5.35 -13.79
N LYS A 126 1.47 4.62 -14.65
CA LYS A 126 1.43 4.88 -16.11
C LYS A 126 0.56 6.08 -16.51
N ILE A 127 -0.32 6.54 -15.62
CA ILE A 127 -1.22 7.67 -15.91
C ILE A 127 -0.58 8.94 -15.34
N PRO A 128 0.00 9.81 -16.17
CA PRO A 128 0.64 11.04 -15.71
C PRO A 128 -0.41 12.14 -15.45
N ASP A 129 -1.34 11.91 -14.53
CA ASP A 129 -2.29 12.93 -14.11
C ASP A 129 -1.72 13.77 -12.97
N GLY A 130 -0.91 14.77 -13.34
CA GLY A 130 -0.38 15.74 -12.40
C GLY A 130 0.81 15.28 -11.55
N GLY A 131 1.30 14.05 -11.74
CA GLY A 131 2.46 13.51 -11.06
C GLY A 131 2.33 13.33 -9.54
N TYR A 132 3.32 12.67 -8.96
CA TYR A 132 3.42 12.40 -7.52
C TYR A 132 4.68 13.05 -6.94
N ASP A 133 4.64 13.43 -5.68
CA ASP A 133 5.82 13.90 -4.95
C ASP A 133 6.62 12.75 -4.37
N ALA A 134 5.97 11.62 -4.11
CA ALA A 134 6.59 10.35 -3.77
C ALA A 134 5.73 9.17 -4.24
N ILE A 135 6.38 8.05 -4.56
CA ILE A 135 5.75 6.76 -4.85
C ILE A 135 6.37 5.74 -3.90
N MET A 136 5.53 5.08 -3.11
CA MET A 136 5.91 4.03 -2.17
C MET A 136 5.31 2.72 -2.66
N LEU A 137 6.17 1.74 -2.94
CA LEU A 137 5.75 0.41 -3.37
C LEU A 137 5.80 -0.54 -2.17
N ASP A 138 4.68 -0.67 -1.51
CA ASP A 138 4.45 -1.58 -0.38
C ASP A 138 3.62 -2.78 -0.87
N VAL A 139 4.04 -3.31 -2.02
CA VAL A 139 3.43 -4.49 -2.64
C VAL A 139 4.22 -5.73 -2.26
N ASP A 140 3.54 -6.86 -2.19
CA ASP A 140 4.15 -8.13 -1.81
C ASP A 140 5.49 -8.37 -2.50
N ASN A 141 6.51 -8.49 -1.67
CA ASN A 141 7.76 -9.19 -1.96
C ASN A 141 8.57 -8.71 -3.16
N GLY A 142 9.03 -7.50 -3.22
CA GLY A 142 10.18 -7.10 -4.03
C GLY A 142 10.38 -7.86 -5.36
N PRO A 143 11.59 -7.87 -5.90
CA PRO A 143 11.86 -8.48 -7.21
C PRO A 143 11.74 -10.02 -7.26
N GLU A 144 11.61 -10.70 -6.13
CA GLU A 144 11.40 -12.16 -6.05
C GLU A 144 10.01 -12.50 -5.49
N GLY A 145 8.98 -11.79 -5.95
CA GLY A 145 7.62 -11.86 -5.43
C GLY A 145 7.08 -13.28 -5.21
N LEU A 146 6.68 -13.58 -3.97
CA LEU A 146 6.14 -14.89 -3.59
C LEU A 146 4.77 -15.15 -4.23
N THR A 147 4.02 -14.11 -4.58
CA THR A 147 2.60 -14.25 -4.95
C THR A 147 2.27 -13.82 -6.39
N LEU A 148 2.95 -12.86 -6.98
CA LEU A 148 2.59 -12.35 -8.31
C LEU A 148 3.81 -11.96 -9.15
N LYS A 149 4.12 -12.72 -10.19
CA LYS A 149 5.09 -12.36 -11.25
C LYS A 149 4.81 -11.00 -11.92
N ARG A 150 3.62 -10.43 -11.74
CA ARG A 150 3.25 -9.09 -12.24
C ARG A 150 4.03 -7.97 -11.56
N ASN A 151 4.46 -8.17 -10.31
CA ASN A 151 5.24 -7.16 -9.59
C ASN A 151 6.67 -7.04 -10.11
N ASP A 152 7.18 -8.04 -10.83
CA ASP A 152 8.52 -8.01 -11.44
C ASP A 152 8.69 -6.79 -12.37
N TRP A 153 7.61 -6.37 -13.06
CA TRP A 153 7.66 -5.19 -13.91
C TRP A 153 7.94 -3.91 -13.10
N LEU A 154 7.37 -3.75 -11.91
CA LEU A 154 7.56 -2.57 -11.07
C LEU A 154 9.03 -2.34 -10.71
N TYR A 155 9.77 -3.42 -10.53
CA TYR A 155 11.20 -3.41 -10.17
C TYR A 155 12.13 -3.54 -11.38
N SER A 156 11.58 -3.67 -12.59
CA SER A 156 12.38 -3.63 -13.83
C SER A 156 12.87 -2.21 -14.14
N LEU A 157 13.93 -2.09 -14.94
CA LEU A 157 14.41 -0.78 -15.41
C LEU A 157 13.29 0.05 -16.05
N LYS A 158 12.41 -0.58 -16.81
CA LYS A 158 11.27 0.08 -17.46
C LYS A 158 10.25 0.55 -16.42
N GLY A 159 9.92 -0.27 -15.45
CA GLY A 159 8.99 0.10 -14.36
C GLY A 159 9.52 1.25 -13.52
N LEU A 160 10.79 1.17 -13.12
CA LEU A 160 11.45 2.23 -12.35
C LEU A 160 11.55 3.54 -13.14
N SER A 161 11.89 3.48 -14.45
CA SER A 161 11.88 4.66 -15.31
C SER A 161 10.50 5.28 -15.40
N THR A 162 9.45 4.46 -15.58
CA THR A 162 8.06 4.96 -15.62
C THR A 162 7.66 5.60 -14.30
N ALA A 163 8.08 5.02 -13.17
CA ALA A 163 7.82 5.60 -11.85
C ALA A 163 8.56 6.94 -11.66
N CYS A 164 9.81 7.05 -12.14
CA CYS A 164 10.54 8.32 -12.15
C CYS A 164 9.85 9.39 -12.99
N ASP A 165 9.34 9.02 -14.18
CA ASP A 165 8.62 9.93 -15.07
C ASP A 165 7.28 10.39 -14.48
N ALA A 166 6.70 9.63 -13.57
CA ALA A 166 5.49 9.97 -12.86
C ALA A 166 5.72 10.88 -11.64
N LEU A 167 6.98 11.11 -11.25
CA LEU A 167 7.32 12.05 -10.17
C LEU A 167 7.32 13.49 -10.68
N ARG A 168 6.93 14.39 -9.78
CA ARG A 168 7.07 15.85 -9.98
C ARG A 168 8.52 16.27 -9.79
N PRO A 169 8.95 17.31 -10.51
CA PRO A 169 10.26 17.94 -10.29
C PRO A 169 10.48 18.45 -8.88
#